data_a5c076c44666f47910d9d75577bbc0e5
#
_entry.id   a5c076c44666f47910d9d75577bbc0e5
#
_cell.length_a   1.000
_cell.length_b   1.000
_cell.length_c   1.000
_cell.angle_alpha   90.00
_cell.angle_beta   90.00
_cell.angle_gamma   90.00
#
_symmetry.space_group_name_H-M   'P 1'
#
loop_
_entity.id
_entity.type
_entity.pdbx_description
1 polymer ?
#
loop_
_entity_poly.entity_id
_entity_poly.type
_entity_poly.pdbx_seq_one_letter_code
_entity_poly.pdbx_strand_id
1 'polypeptide(L)'
;MELLKQLSDNLIKRTDTRYLRYMYHQIPWSNRMTVLVGPRGVGKTTLLLQYIKLNLQMKDTLYVSAESIYFANHTLFETAMKFSQLGGKHLFIDEIHKYKGWATELKMIYDNLPTLQVVFTGSSVLDIYKGTADLSRRVLVFTMQGLSFREYIGMEKGIDIPVSTLEQIVNNEVVLPEEIEHPLALFHEYLCKGYYPFSKDEGYRMRLNQVVSMTLETDIPQYANYTVMVSRKLKELMQVIADSVPFKPNMSTIATTIKVDRNNLPDYFELMERAGLIAQLHESTGGVRGLGKVEKVYLDNTNLSFALSSSMPDIGNQRETFFFNQMRVNHAVFNSPISDFMIEDKTFEIGGKKKGQKQISEAKEGYIVKDDIETGMGNVIPLWAFGMNY
;
A
#
# COMPACT_ATOMS: atom_id res chain seq x y z
N MET A 1 -23.34 -13.41 20.35
CA MET A 1 -21.95 -13.85 20.57
C MET A 1 -21.66 -15.18 19.86
N GLU A 2 -22.47 -16.22 20.05
CA GLU A 2 -22.25 -17.56 19.46
C GLU A 2 -22.20 -17.52 17.92
N LEU A 3 -23.13 -16.86 17.27
CA LEU A 3 -23.14 -16.70 15.82
C LEU A 3 -21.88 -15.98 15.31
N LEU A 4 -21.43 -14.89 15.99
CA LEU A 4 -20.19 -14.20 15.63
C LEU A 4 -19.00 -15.15 15.71
N LYS A 5 -18.93 -15.95 16.78
CA LYS A 5 -17.86 -16.90 16.98
C LYS A 5 -17.84 -17.96 15.89
N GLN A 6 -18.98 -18.50 15.53
CA GLN A 6 -19.12 -19.50 14.48
C GLN A 6 -18.69 -18.94 13.11
N LEU A 7 -19.09 -17.71 12.76
CA LEU A 7 -18.67 -17.02 11.53
C LEU A 7 -17.15 -16.79 11.50
N SER A 8 -16.60 -16.30 12.62
CA SER A 8 -15.16 -16.12 12.82
C SER A 8 -14.40 -17.43 12.57
N ASP A 9 -14.78 -18.50 13.24
CA ASP A 9 -14.13 -19.81 13.14
C ASP A 9 -14.15 -20.37 11.71
N ASN A 10 -15.25 -20.19 11.00
CA ASN A 10 -15.38 -20.63 9.61
C ASN A 10 -14.44 -19.87 8.67
N LEU A 11 -14.32 -18.56 8.83
CA LEU A 11 -13.40 -17.73 8.04
C LEU A 11 -11.94 -18.12 8.29
N ILE A 12 -11.56 -18.25 9.56
CA ILE A 12 -10.20 -18.62 9.95
C ILE A 12 -9.82 -20.01 9.36
N LYS A 13 -10.70 -21.01 9.48
CA LYS A 13 -10.45 -22.37 8.95
C LYS A 13 -10.20 -22.37 7.45
N ARG A 14 -10.93 -21.57 6.68
CA ARG A 14 -10.86 -21.53 5.20
C ARG A 14 -9.68 -20.71 4.67
N THR A 15 -9.03 -19.94 5.52
CA THR A 15 -7.93 -19.05 5.09
C THR A 15 -6.73 -19.86 4.61
N ASP A 16 -6.21 -19.50 3.43
CA ASP A 16 -4.98 -20.05 2.87
C ASP A 16 -3.75 -19.51 3.59
N THR A 17 -2.81 -20.37 3.95
CA THR A 17 -1.59 -20.03 4.68
C THR A 17 -0.30 -20.40 3.92
N ARG A 18 -0.42 -20.75 2.62
CA ARG A 18 0.74 -21.17 1.82
C ARG A 18 1.75 -20.06 1.60
N TYR A 19 1.31 -18.82 1.56
CA TYR A 19 2.16 -17.64 1.40
C TYR A 19 1.85 -16.60 2.48
N LEU A 20 2.89 -16.13 3.18
CA LEU A 20 2.79 -15.09 4.21
C LEU A 20 3.47 -13.81 3.71
N ARG A 21 2.78 -12.69 3.86
CA ARG A 21 3.29 -11.36 3.49
C ARG A 21 4.43 -10.91 4.42
N TYR A 22 5.34 -10.08 3.89
CA TYR A 22 6.48 -9.52 4.65
C TYR A 22 6.08 -8.94 6.00
N MET A 23 4.95 -8.27 6.06
CA MET A 23 4.40 -7.63 7.26
C MET A 23 4.08 -8.63 8.39
N TYR A 24 3.85 -9.91 8.07
CA TYR A 24 3.57 -10.95 9.04
C TYR A 24 4.66 -11.06 10.13
N HIS A 25 5.92 -10.91 9.72
CA HIS A 25 7.08 -10.98 10.61
C HIS A 25 7.48 -9.63 11.22
N GLN A 26 6.99 -8.52 10.67
CA GLN A 26 7.32 -7.18 11.15
C GLN A 26 6.38 -6.68 12.25
N ILE A 27 5.16 -7.19 12.33
CA ILE A 27 4.19 -6.77 13.34
C ILE A 27 4.55 -7.43 14.70
N PRO A 28 4.75 -6.65 15.77
CA PRO A 28 4.88 -7.19 17.13
C PRO A 28 3.48 -7.59 17.64
N TRP A 29 3.01 -8.74 17.23
CA TRP A 29 1.67 -9.25 17.51
C TRP A 29 1.31 -9.37 19.00
N SER A 30 2.29 -9.38 19.88
CA SER A 30 2.08 -9.37 21.32
C SER A 30 1.65 -8.00 21.88
N ASN A 31 1.73 -6.93 21.06
CA ASN A 31 1.32 -5.61 21.51
C ASN A 31 -0.17 -5.57 21.81
N ARG A 32 -0.54 -4.80 22.83
CA ARG A 32 -1.90 -4.76 23.35
C ARG A 32 -2.92 -4.18 22.36
N MET A 33 -2.54 -3.18 21.57
CA MET A 33 -3.38 -2.62 20.54
C MET A 33 -2.58 -2.26 19.30
N THR A 34 -2.93 -2.84 18.17
CA THR A 34 -2.24 -2.67 16.89
C THR A 34 -3.23 -2.41 15.78
N VAL A 35 -2.89 -1.49 14.87
CA VAL A 35 -3.65 -1.25 13.65
C VAL A 35 -2.82 -1.55 12.42
N LEU A 36 -3.41 -2.26 11.48
CA LEU A 36 -2.88 -2.50 10.15
C LEU A 36 -3.68 -1.68 9.12
N VAL A 37 -3.05 -0.64 8.59
CA VAL A 37 -3.62 0.21 7.56
C VAL A 37 -3.01 -0.09 6.19
N GLY A 38 -3.59 0.45 5.14
CA GLY A 38 -3.07 0.32 3.78
C GLY A 38 -4.17 0.36 2.72
N PRO A 39 -3.81 0.47 1.44
CA PRO A 39 -4.77 0.52 0.34
C PRO A 39 -5.75 -0.66 0.35
N ARG A 40 -6.88 -0.47 -0.30
CA ARG A 40 -7.87 -1.55 -0.49
C ARG A 40 -7.29 -2.63 -1.40
N GLY A 41 -7.52 -3.91 -1.04
CA GLY A 41 -7.13 -5.05 -1.86
C GLY A 41 -5.70 -5.58 -1.64
N VAL A 42 -4.89 -4.98 -0.77
CA VAL A 42 -3.48 -5.42 -0.53
C VAL A 42 -3.36 -6.67 0.37
N GLY A 43 -4.46 -7.19 0.92
CA GLY A 43 -4.46 -8.45 1.68
C GLY A 43 -4.45 -8.32 3.20
N LYS A 44 -4.82 -7.17 3.78
CA LYS A 44 -4.86 -6.94 5.24
C LYS A 44 -5.69 -7.99 5.99
N THR A 45 -6.92 -8.20 5.57
CA THR A 45 -7.85 -9.22 6.13
C THR A 45 -7.24 -10.61 6.14
N THR A 46 -6.63 -10.99 5.01
CA THR A 46 -5.98 -12.30 4.87
C THR A 46 -4.82 -12.45 5.86
N LEU A 47 -3.98 -11.42 6.01
CA LEU A 47 -2.87 -11.43 6.95
C LEU A 47 -3.34 -11.63 8.40
N LEU A 48 -4.40 -10.94 8.83
CA LEU A 48 -4.98 -11.13 10.16
C LEU A 48 -5.46 -12.57 10.37
N LEU A 49 -6.23 -13.09 9.43
CA LEU A 49 -6.77 -14.46 9.49
C LEU A 49 -5.67 -15.52 9.47
N GLN A 50 -4.60 -15.30 8.69
CA GLN A 50 -3.41 -16.16 8.68
C GLN A 50 -2.73 -16.17 10.04
N TYR A 51 -2.50 -15.00 10.64
CA TYR A 51 -1.89 -14.91 11.96
C TYR A 51 -2.72 -15.65 13.01
N ILE A 52 -4.03 -15.44 13.03
CA ILE A 52 -4.93 -16.14 13.96
C ILE A 52 -4.81 -17.66 13.77
N LYS A 53 -4.92 -18.14 12.51
CA LYS A 53 -4.91 -19.56 12.19
C LYS A 53 -3.63 -20.26 12.59
N LEU A 54 -2.48 -19.60 12.47
CA LEU A 54 -1.18 -20.19 12.69
C LEU A 54 -0.68 -20.07 14.15
N ASN A 55 -1.13 -19.04 14.90
CA ASN A 55 -0.53 -18.71 16.20
C ASN A 55 -1.50 -18.71 17.38
N LEU A 56 -2.80 -18.61 17.16
CA LEU A 56 -3.76 -18.40 18.25
C LEU A 56 -4.73 -19.56 18.40
N GLN A 57 -5.23 -19.74 19.63
CA GLN A 57 -6.27 -20.70 19.91
C GLN A 57 -7.63 -20.11 19.58
N MET A 58 -8.42 -20.81 18.77
CA MET A 58 -9.73 -20.32 18.34
C MET A 58 -10.68 -20.05 19.52
N LYS A 59 -10.60 -20.83 20.61
CA LYS A 59 -11.51 -20.70 21.77
C LYS A 59 -11.43 -19.33 22.45
N ASP A 60 -10.26 -18.68 22.48
CA ASP A 60 -10.01 -17.39 23.13
C ASP A 60 -9.71 -16.25 22.14
N THR A 61 -10.03 -16.48 20.83
CA THR A 61 -9.87 -15.51 19.74
C THR A 61 -11.21 -15.23 19.06
N LEU A 62 -11.49 -13.99 18.74
CA LEU A 62 -12.66 -13.56 17.98
C LEU A 62 -12.22 -12.62 16.84
N TYR A 63 -12.64 -12.94 15.62
CA TYR A 63 -12.54 -12.06 14.46
C TYR A 63 -13.93 -11.54 14.08
N VAL A 64 -14.06 -10.24 13.87
CA VAL A 64 -15.29 -9.59 13.43
C VAL A 64 -15.02 -8.54 12.36
N SER A 65 -15.94 -8.39 11.42
CA SER A 65 -15.95 -7.22 10.53
C SER A 65 -16.80 -6.12 11.12
N ALA A 66 -16.32 -4.90 11.14
CA ALA A 66 -17.06 -3.73 11.59
C ALA A 66 -18.28 -3.39 10.69
N GLU A 67 -18.31 -3.94 9.46
CA GLU A 67 -19.46 -3.86 8.54
C GLU A 67 -20.59 -4.83 8.90
N SER A 68 -20.38 -5.72 9.88
CA SER A 68 -21.38 -6.74 10.24
C SER A 68 -22.68 -6.08 10.71
N ILE A 69 -23.82 -6.59 10.20
CA ILE A 69 -25.16 -6.17 10.65
C ILE A 69 -25.36 -6.37 12.16
N TYR A 70 -24.57 -7.19 12.79
CA TYR A 70 -24.58 -7.38 14.24
C TYR A 70 -24.39 -6.04 14.98
N PHE A 71 -23.53 -5.16 14.47
CA PHE A 71 -23.24 -3.85 15.05
C PHE A 71 -24.33 -2.80 14.82
N ALA A 72 -25.39 -3.13 14.10
CA ALA A 72 -26.58 -2.26 14.04
C ALA A 72 -27.32 -2.18 15.38
N ASN A 73 -27.23 -3.25 16.21
CA ASN A 73 -27.93 -3.36 17.50
C ASN A 73 -27.00 -3.59 18.70
N HIS A 74 -25.71 -3.67 18.48
CA HIS A 74 -24.72 -3.94 19.54
C HIS A 74 -23.52 -3.00 19.37
N THR A 75 -22.99 -2.50 20.46
CA THR A 75 -21.78 -1.70 20.42
C THR A 75 -20.53 -2.58 20.37
N LEU A 76 -19.43 -1.99 19.89
CA LEU A 76 -18.14 -2.66 19.86
C LEU A 76 -17.63 -2.91 21.28
N PHE A 77 -17.82 -1.95 22.19
CA PHE A 77 -17.39 -2.06 23.58
C PHE A 77 -18.16 -3.18 24.32
N GLU A 78 -19.51 -3.22 24.21
CA GLU A 78 -20.32 -4.29 24.81
C GLU A 78 -19.90 -5.68 24.27
N THR A 79 -19.61 -5.77 22.98
CA THR A 79 -19.14 -7.00 22.35
C THR A 79 -17.79 -7.45 22.90
N ALA A 80 -16.84 -6.52 23.02
CA ALA A 80 -15.51 -6.79 23.58
C ALA A 80 -15.59 -7.17 25.06
N MET A 81 -16.41 -6.49 25.84
CA MET A 81 -16.64 -6.77 27.25
C MET A 81 -17.24 -8.19 27.44
N LYS A 82 -18.31 -8.51 26.70
CA LYS A 82 -18.91 -9.84 26.77
C LYS A 82 -17.95 -10.95 26.33
N PHE A 83 -17.15 -10.69 25.29
CA PHE A 83 -16.13 -11.63 24.82
C PHE A 83 -15.06 -11.86 25.89
N SER A 84 -14.55 -10.80 26.51
CA SER A 84 -13.56 -10.89 27.59
C SER A 84 -14.12 -11.64 28.82
N GLN A 85 -15.37 -11.41 29.22
CA GLN A 85 -16.04 -12.12 30.31
C GLN A 85 -16.18 -13.64 30.05
N LEU A 86 -16.26 -14.03 28.78
CA LEU A 86 -16.29 -15.45 28.36
C LEU A 86 -14.88 -16.07 28.23
N GLY A 87 -13.84 -15.39 28.66
CA GLY A 87 -12.45 -15.86 28.61
C GLY A 87 -11.72 -15.51 27.31
N GLY A 88 -12.29 -14.64 26.48
CA GLY A 88 -11.65 -14.14 25.26
C GLY A 88 -10.41 -13.29 25.55
N LYS A 89 -9.34 -13.49 24.77
CA LYS A 89 -8.06 -12.79 24.93
C LYS A 89 -7.66 -11.96 23.73
N HIS A 90 -8.06 -12.37 22.52
CA HIS A 90 -7.61 -11.77 21.26
C HIS A 90 -8.81 -11.37 20.41
N LEU A 91 -9.02 -10.07 20.23
CA LEU A 91 -10.09 -9.49 19.42
C LEU A 91 -9.49 -8.88 18.15
N PHE A 92 -9.93 -9.37 16.99
CA PHE A 92 -9.55 -8.87 15.68
C PHE A 92 -10.75 -8.19 15.02
N ILE A 93 -10.58 -6.93 14.61
CA ILE A 93 -11.67 -6.12 14.05
C ILE A 93 -11.25 -5.64 12.65
N ASP A 94 -11.94 -6.11 11.64
CA ASP A 94 -11.67 -5.73 10.25
C ASP A 94 -12.54 -4.55 9.81
N GLU A 95 -12.00 -3.68 8.93
CA GLU A 95 -12.69 -2.52 8.37
C GLU A 95 -13.27 -1.57 9.44
N ILE A 96 -12.50 -1.30 10.51
CA ILE A 96 -12.95 -0.54 11.70
C ILE A 96 -13.58 0.81 11.36
N HIS A 97 -13.11 1.48 10.29
CA HIS A 97 -13.59 2.79 9.86
C HIS A 97 -15.07 2.79 9.41
N LYS A 98 -15.63 1.62 9.13
CA LYS A 98 -17.06 1.47 8.81
C LYS A 98 -17.96 1.55 10.06
N TYR A 99 -17.38 1.42 11.25
CA TYR A 99 -18.12 1.55 12.51
C TYR A 99 -18.03 2.98 13.04
N LYS A 100 -19.17 3.68 13.11
CA LYS A 100 -19.22 5.06 13.58
C LYS A 100 -18.87 5.15 15.08
N GLY A 101 -17.94 6.05 15.44
CA GLY A 101 -17.51 6.22 16.83
C GLY A 101 -16.46 5.22 17.30
N TRP A 102 -15.88 4.44 16.41
CA TRP A 102 -14.91 3.38 16.68
C TRP A 102 -13.73 3.83 17.57
N ALA A 103 -13.20 5.03 17.37
CA ALA A 103 -12.03 5.52 18.10
C ALA A 103 -12.33 5.68 19.60
N THR A 104 -13.52 6.20 19.94
CA THR A 104 -13.98 6.33 21.33
C THR A 104 -14.15 4.96 21.97
N GLU A 105 -14.77 4.02 21.29
CA GLU A 105 -15.01 2.68 21.84
C GLU A 105 -13.72 1.86 21.96
N LEU A 106 -12.77 1.96 21.00
CA LEU A 106 -11.46 1.35 21.15
C LEU A 106 -10.69 1.92 22.35
N LYS A 107 -10.81 3.22 22.60
CA LYS A 107 -10.24 3.83 23.81
C LYS A 107 -10.88 3.26 25.08
N MET A 108 -12.21 3.11 25.12
CA MET A 108 -12.92 2.48 26.24
C MET A 108 -12.47 1.03 26.43
N ILE A 109 -12.32 0.26 25.36
CA ILE A 109 -11.81 -1.12 25.42
C ILE A 109 -10.39 -1.13 26.01
N TYR A 110 -9.53 -0.25 25.50
CA TYR A 110 -8.16 -0.16 26.01
C TYR A 110 -8.12 0.19 27.50
N ASP A 111 -8.90 1.15 27.96
CA ASP A 111 -8.84 1.63 29.34
C ASP A 111 -9.53 0.65 30.33
N ASN A 112 -10.56 -0.09 29.91
CA ASN A 112 -11.37 -0.94 30.80
C ASN A 112 -11.10 -2.45 30.71
N LEU A 113 -10.49 -2.94 29.61
CA LEU A 113 -10.22 -4.36 29.40
C LEU A 113 -8.71 -4.61 29.24
N PRO A 114 -7.92 -4.50 30.33
CA PRO A 114 -6.46 -4.50 30.26
C PRO A 114 -5.84 -5.81 29.76
N THR A 115 -6.55 -6.91 29.86
CA THR A 115 -6.10 -8.25 29.43
C THR A 115 -6.49 -8.59 28.00
N LEU A 116 -7.33 -7.78 27.37
CA LEU A 116 -7.76 -8.00 25.99
C LEU A 116 -6.78 -7.37 25.02
N GLN A 117 -6.23 -8.18 24.13
CA GLN A 117 -5.45 -7.73 23.00
C GLN A 117 -6.38 -7.39 21.83
N VAL A 118 -6.14 -6.27 21.17
CA VAL A 118 -6.96 -5.82 20.04
C VAL A 118 -6.08 -5.54 18.83
N VAL A 119 -6.39 -6.19 17.72
CA VAL A 119 -5.79 -5.89 16.41
C VAL A 119 -6.91 -5.47 15.47
N PHE A 120 -6.75 -4.35 14.79
CA PHE A 120 -7.79 -3.89 13.86
C PHE A 120 -7.22 -3.40 12.54
N THR A 121 -8.06 -3.42 11.49
CA THR A 121 -7.69 -2.92 10.16
C THR A 121 -8.62 -1.82 9.70
N GLY A 122 -8.13 -1.08 8.70
CA GLY A 122 -8.96 -0.23 7.86
C GLY A 122 -8.47 -0.27 6.43
N SER A 123 -9.39 -0.36 5.47
CA SER A 123 -9.06 -0.26 4.06
C SER A 123 -8.77 1.18 3.62
N SER A 124 -9.37 2.16 4.32
CA SER A 124 -9.09 3.57 4.13
C SER A 124 -8.09 4.08 5.15
N VAL A 125 -6.88 4.34 4.70
CA VAL A 125 -5.82 4.95 5.51
C VAL A 125 -6.26 6.28 6.11
N LEU A 126 -7.13 6.99 5.41
CA LEU A 126 -7.61 8.32 5.77
C LEU A 126 -8.35 8.34 7.10
N ASP A 127 -9.33 7.45 7.25
CA ASP A 127 -10.15 7.40 8.47
C ASP A 127 -9.35 6.97 9.70
N ILE A 128 -8.44 6.02 9.51
CA ILE A 128 -7.61 5.51 10.60
C ILE A 128 -6.72 6.62 11.16
N TYR A 129 -6.03 7.38 10.32
CA TYR A 129 -5.17 8.47 10.79
C TYR A 129 -5.96 9.58 11.50
N LYS A 130 -7.16 9.90 11.03
CA LYS A 130 -8.04 10.89 11.68
C LYS A 130 -8.50 10.44 13.06
N GLY A 131 -8.89 9.17 13.20
CA GLY A 131 -9.36 8.61 14.46
C GLY A 131 -8.25 8.32 15.47
N THR A 132 -7.05 7.94 15.03
CA THR A 132 -5.94 7.59 15.92
C THR A 132 -5.35 8.78 16.69
N ALA A 133 -5.74 10.03 16.39
CA ALA A 133 -5.33 11.19 17.19
C ALA A 133 -5.70 10.98 18.68
N ASP A 134 -6.87 10.39 18.97
CA ASP A 134 -7.30 10.05 20.33
C ASP A 134 -6.63 8.80 20.91
N LEU A 135 -6.04 7.96 20.04
CA LEU A 135 -5.42 6.69 20.38
C LEU A 135 -3.89 6.72 20.29
N SER A 136 -3.28 7.84 19.94
CA SER A 136 -1.87 8.00 19.53
C SER A 136 -0.83 7.39 20.48
N ARG A 137 -1.16 7.28 21.78
CA ARG A 137 -0.28 6.65 22.80
C ARG A 137 -0.63 5.19 23.10
N ARG A 138 -1.67 4.65 22.46
CA ARG A 138 -2.24 3.34 22.77
C ARG A 138 -2.06 2.33 21.64
N VAL A 139 -1.88 2.81 20.41
CA VAL A 139 -1.93 2.01 19.20
C VAL A 139 -0.59 2.05 18.46
N LEU A 140 -0.06 0.89 18.08
CA LEU A 140 1.00 0.80 17.10
C LEU A 140 0.40 0.73 15.69
N VAL A 141 0.88 1.59 14.80
CA VAL A 141 0.37 1.71 13.41
C VAL A 141 1.35 1.09 12.44
N PHE A 142 0.88 0.13 11.64
CA PHE A 142 1.63 -0.50 10.56
C PHE A 142 0.94 -0.24 9.23
N THR A 143 1.70 0.15 8.21
CA THR A 143 1.18 0.40 6.87
C THR A 143 1.60 -0.71 5.92
N MET A 144 0.62 -1.48 5.42
CA MET A 144 0.83 -2.56 4.48
C MET A 144 0.67 -2.06 3.04
N GLN A 145 1.70 -2.26 2.24
CA GLN A 145 1.69 -1.97 0.81
C GLN A 145 1.20 -3.18 -0.02
N GLY A 146 1.02 -3.02 -1.33
CA GLY A 146 0.82 -4.14 -2.24
C GLY A 146 2.03 -5.08 -2.26
N LEU A 147 2.00 -6.10 -3.10
CA LEU A 147 3.12 -7.02 -3.25
C LEU A 147 4.35 -6.30 -3.83
N SER A 148 5.52 -6.52 -3.25
CA SER A 148 6.77 -6.28 -3.97
C SER A 148 6.96 -7.31 -5.08
N PHE A 149 7.91 -7.09 -5.98
CA PHE A 149 8.25 -8.12 -6.97
C PHE A 149 8.75 -9.40 -6.30
N ARG A 150 9.52 -9.27 -5.22
CA ARG A 150 9.95 -10.38 -4.37
C ARG A 150 8.78 -11.20 -3.84
N GLU A 151 7.79 -10.52 -3.26
CA GLU A 151 6.59 -11.18 -2.72
C GLU A 151 5.73 -11.81 -3.83
N TYR A 152 5.64 -11.16 -4.98
CA TYR A 152 4.96 -11.72 -6.14
C TYR A 152 5.58 -13.05 -6.58
N ILE A 153 6.92 -13.11 -6.68
CA ILE A 153 7.63 -14.36 -6.98
C ILE A 153 7.32 -15.42 -5.92
N GLY A 154 7.38 -15.06 -4.63
CA GLY A 154 7.06 -15.97 -3.54
C GLY A 154 5.65 -16.55 -3.63
N MET A 155 4.67 -15.69 -3.93
CA MET A 155 3.27 -16.11 -4.06
C MET A 155 3.02 -16.95 -5.32
N GLU A 156 3.70 -16.65 -6.45
CA GLU A 156 3.54 -17.33 -7.72
C GLU A 156 4.27 -18.67 -7.79
N LYS A 157 5.49 -18.72 -7.27
CA LYS A 157 6.40 -19.86 -7.38
C LYS A 157 6.57 -20.66 -6.09
N GLY A 158 6.13 -20.13 -4.95
CA GLY A 158 6.38 -20.74 -3.64
C GLY A 158 7.83 -20.65 -3.19
N ILE A 159 8.60 -19.72 -3.75
CA ILE A 159 10.03 -19.54 -3.47
C ILE A 159 10.18 -18.36 -2.51
N ASP A 160 10.79 -18.58 -1.36
CA ASP A 160 11.10 -17.50 -0.42
C ASP A 160 12.42 -16.84 -0.77
N ILE A 161 12.37 -15.55 -1.09
CA ILE A 161 13.53 -14.73 -1.43
C ILE A 161 13.75 -13.76 -0.28
N PRO A 162 14.99 -13.64 0.27
CA PRO A 162 15.26 -12.68 1.33
C PRO A 162 15.11 -11.24 0.86
N VAL A 163 14.76 -10.34 1.79
CA VAL A 163 14.76 -8.89 1.55
C VAL A 163 16.18 -8.42 1.34
N SER A 164 16.39 -7.56 0.35
CA SER A 164 17.68 -6.95 0.06
C SER A 164 17.72 -5.49 0.49
N THR A 165 18.81 -5.07 1.12
CA THR A 165 19.03 -3.67 1.47
C THR A 165 19.37 -2.84 0.22
N LEU A 166 19.23 -1.51 0.31
CA LEU A 166 19.62 -0.62 -0.78
C LEU A 166 21.08 -0.83 -1.18
N GLU A 167 21.98 -0.99 -0.19
CA GLU A 167 23.40 -1.24 -0.45
C GLU A 167 23.64 -2.54 -1.24
N GLN A 168 22.98 -3.63 -0.87
CA GLN A 168 23.04 -4.87 -1.61
C GLN A 168 22.55 -4.73 -3.05
N ILE A 169 21.46 -3.98 -3.25
CA ILE A 169 20.90 -3.73 -4.59
C ILE A 169 21.89 -2.94 -5.45
N VAL A 170 22.42 -1.82 -4.95
CA VAL A 170 23.33 -0.96 -5.72
C VAL A 170 24.72 -1.59 -5.96
N ASN A 171 25.11 -2.55 -5.13
CA ASN A 171 26.34 -3.34 -5.32
C ASN A 171 26.17 -4.56 -6.24
N ASN A 172 24.98 -4.76 -6.82
CA ASN A 172 24.63 -5.94 -7.63
C ASN A 172 24.78 -7.28 -6.87
N GLU A 173 24.49 -7.29 -5.58
CA GLU A 173 24.55 -8.49 -4.72
C GLU A 173 23.25 -9.29 -4.70
N VAL A 174 22.20 -8.81 -5.35
CA VAL A 174 20.90 -9.48 -5.45
C VAL A 174 21.02 -10.65 -6.44
N VAL A 175 20.79 -11.85 -5.93
CA VAL A 175 20.81 -13.08 -6.74
C VAL A 175 19.44 -13.74 -6.64
N LEU A 176 18.84 -14.04 -7.80
CA LEU A 176 17.63 -14.84 -7.85
C LEU A 176 17.94 -16.34 -7.78
N PRO A 177 17.09 -17.15 -7.15
CA PRO A 177 17.19 -18.60 -7.16
C PRO A 177 17.23 -19.19 -8.58
N GLU A 178 17.96 -20.27 -8.78
CA GLU A 178 18.12 -20.94 -10.10
C GLU A 178 16.78 -21.42 -10.68
N GLU A 179 15.80 -21.70 -9.83
CA GLU A 179 14.43 -22.08 -10.23
C GLU A 179 13.68 -20.98 -11.00
N ILE A 180 14.22 -19.74 -11.00
CA ILE A 180 13.64 -18.61 -11.72
C ILE A 180 14.35 -18.48 -13.09
N GLU A 181 13.96 -19.32 -14.02
CA GLU A 181 14.60 -19.39 -15.35
C GLU A 181 14.41 -18.13 -16.21
N HIS A 182 13.29 -17.41 -16.02
CA HIS A 182 12.91 -16.25 -16.84
C HIS A 182 12.51 -15.03 -15.98
N PRO A 183 13.47 -14.40 -15.28
CA PRO A 183 13.16 -13.31 -14.35
C PRO A 183 12.54 -12.09 -15.03
N LEU A 184 12.94 -11.75 -16.25
CA LEU A 184 12.38 -10.59 -16.98
C LEU A 184 10.92 -10.83 -17.38
N ALA A 185 10.57 -12.05 -17.80
CA ALA A 185 9.18 -12.38 -18.14
C ALA A 185 8.26 -12.26 -16.92
N LEU A 186 8.70 -12.78 -15.76
CA LEU A 186 7.99 -12.62 -14.49
C LEU A 186 7.88 -11.16 -14.05
N PHE A 187 8.95 -10.39 -14.26
CA PHE A 187 8.96 -8.96 -13.94
C PHE A 187 7.96 -8.17 -14.80
N HIS A 188 7.93 -8.42 -16.10
CA HIS A 188 6.95 -7.79 -16.98
C HIS A 188 5.50 -8.17 -16.62
N GLU A 189 5.28 -9.43 -16.24
CA GLU A 189 3.98 -9.87 -15.74
C GLU A 189 3.59 -9.14 -14.45
N TYR A 190 4.52 -9.01 -13.51
CA TYR A 190 4.34 -8.25 -12.28
C TYR A 190 3.97 -6.79 -12.56
N LEU A 191 4.66 -6.10 -13.46
CA LEU A 191 4.34 -4.71 -13.82
C LEU A 191 2.90 -4.56 -14.31
N CYS A 192 2.37 -5.56 -15.03
CA CYS A 192 1.01 -5.54 -15.55
C CYS A 192 -0.08 -5.85 -14.50
N LYS A 193 0.17 -6.82 -13.61
CA LYS A 193 -0.87 -7.33 -12.70
C LYS A 193 -0.38 -7.88 -11.36
N GLY A 194 0.92 -7.80 -11.03
CA GLY A 194 1.49 -8.48 -9.86
C GLY A 194 1.40 -7.73 -8.53
N TYR A 195 0.98 -6.48 -8.50
CA TYR A 195 0.98 -5.67 -7.27
C TYR A 195 -0.11 -6.07 -6.26
N TYR A 196 -1.24 -6.59 -6.73
CA TYR A 196 -2.34 -6.99 -5.85
C TYR A 196 -2.44 -8.52 -5.72
N PRO A 197 -2.66 -9.06 -4.49
CA PRO A 197 -2.73 -10.51 -4.26
C PRO A 197 -3.82 -11.26 -5.06
N PHE A 198 -4.81 -10.55 -5.57
CA PHE A 198 -5.87 -11.12 -6.41
C PHE A 198 -5.56 -11.12 -7.92
N SER A 199 -4.28 -11.02 -8.28
CA SER A 199 -3.79 -11.01 -9.67
C SER A 199 -4.21 -12.22 -10.51
N LYS A 200 -4.45 -13.36 -9.87
CA LYS A 200 -4.90 -14.62 -10.52
C LYS A 200 -6.41 -14.69 -10.78
N ASP A 201 -7.18 -13.78 -10.22
CA ASP A 201 -8.63 -13.84 -10.35
C ASP A 201 -9.06 -13.52 -11.78
N GLU A 202 -10.02 -14.28 -12.28
CA GLU A 202 -10.71 -13.93 -13.53
C GLU A 202 -11.30 -12.51 -13.40
N GLY A 203 -11.08 -11.68 -14.44
CA GLY A 203 -11.55 -10.29 -14.42
C GLY A 203 -10.73 -9.35 -13.53
N TYR A 204 -9.45 -9.64 -13.28
CA TYR A 204 -8.54 -8.82 -12.48
C TYR A 204 -8.66 -7.32 -12.75
N ARG A 205 -8.59 -6.92 -14.03
CA ARG A 205 -8.71 -5.50 -14.44
C ARG A 205 -10.05 -4.87 -14.03
N MET A 206 -11.16 -5.60 -14.18
CA MET A 206 -12.48 -5.12 -13.75
C MET A 206 -12.53 -4.95 -12.23
N ARG A 207 -11.99 -5.91 -11.48
CA ARG A 207 -11.94 -5.86 -10.02
C ARG A 207 -11.08 -4.68 -9.54
N LEU A 208 -9.93 -4.44 -10.17
CA LEU A 208 -9.08 -3.29 -9.83
C LEU A 208 -9.79 -1.97 -10.10
N ASN A 209 -10.51 -1.84 -11.24
CA ASN A 209 -11.34 -0.66 -11.52
C ASN A 209 -12.45 -0.48 -10.47
N GLN A 210 -13.06 -1.56 -9.97
CA GLN A 210 -14.03 -1.47 -8.88
C GLN A 210 -13.40 -1.00 -7.57
N VAL A 211 -12.19 -1.48 -7.23
CA VAL A 211 -11.43 -1.02 -6.07
C VAL A 211 -11.17 0.49 -6.14
N VAL A 212 -10.69 0.97 -7.30
CA VAL A 212 -10.47 2.42 -7.52
C VAL A 212 -11.77 3.21 -7.41
N SER A 213 -12.84 2.74 -8.07
CA SER A 213 -14.16 3.40 -8.01
C SER A 213 -14.69 3.49 -6.59
N MET A 214 -14.62 2.41 -5.81
CA MET A 214 -15.04 2.41 -4.41
C MET A 214 -14.22 3.38 -3.55
N THR A 215 -12.94 3.46 -3.77
CA THR A 215 -12.07 4.41 -3.07
C THR A 215 -12.49 5.86 -3.36
N LEU A 216 -12.72 6.21 -4.64
CA LEU A 216 -13.08 7.56 -5.06
C LEU A 216 -14.54 7.95 -4.75
N GLU A 217 -15.46 6.99 -4.77
CA GLU A 217 -16.89 7.26 -4.58
C GLU A 217 -17.37 7.08 -3.14
N THR A 218 -16.65 6.27 -2.34
CA THR A 218 -17.10 5.91 -1.01
C THR A 218 -16.07 6.29 0.05
N ASP A 219 -14.82 5.77 -0.03
CA ASP A 219 -13.87 5.89 1.06
C ASP A 219 -13.40 7.36 1.27
N ILE A 220 -12.94 8.02 0.20
CA ILE A 220 -12.51 9.44 0.28
C ILE A 220 -13.67 10.37 0.66
N PRO A 221 -14.85 10.30 0.02
CA PRO A 221 -15.97 11.15 0.38
C PRO A 221 -16.46 10.98 1.81
N GLN A 222 -16.52 9.76 2.33
CA GLN A 222 -16.89 9.51 3.73
C GLN A 222 -15.90 10.17 4.70
N TYR A 223 -14.62 10.07 4.42
CA TYR A 223 -13.58 10.68 5.24
C TYR A 223 -13.64 12.21 5.23
N ALA A 224 -13.72 12.81 4.05
CA ALA A 224 -13.66 14.26 3.86
C ALA A 224 -15.03 14.96 3.97
N ASN A 225 -16.11 14.21 4.19
CA ASN A 225 -17.49 14.69 4.15
C ASN A 225 -17.82 15.35 2.80
N TYR A 226 -17.36 14.76 1.70
CA TYR A 226 -17.58 15.27 0.36
C TYR A 226 -18.94 14.84 -0.21
N THR A 227 -19.48 15.69 -1.09
CA THR A 227 -20.73 15.39 -1.82
C THR A 227 -20.46 14.46 -3.00
N VAL A 228 -21.53 13.88 -3.54
CA VAL A 228 -21.49 13.07 -4.79
C VAL A 228 -20.87 13.86 -5.96
N MET A 229 -21.06 15.18 -6.01
CA MET A 229 -20.46 16.02 -7.03
C MET A 229 -18.93 16.01 -6.95
N VAL A 230 -18.35 16.09 -5.75
CA VAL A 230 -16.90 16.03 -5.53
C VAL A 230 -16.35 14.66 -5.91
N SER A 231 -17.06 13.57 -5.60
CA SER A 231 -16.67 12.22 -6.02
C SER A 231 -16.51 12.10 -7.55
N ARG A 232 -17.41 12.71 -8.31
CA ARG A 232 -17.28 12.78 -9.78
C ARG A 232 -16.02 13.53 -10.20
N LYS A 233 -15.71 14.64 -9.52
CA LYS A 233 -14.49 15.43 -9.81
C LYS A 233 -13.21 14.69 -9.47
N LEU A 234 -13.21 13.90 -8.41
CA LEU A 234 -12.10 13.00 -8.09
C LEU A 234 -11.89 11.93 -9.18
N LYS A 235 -12.97 11.39 -9.75
CA LYS A 235 -12.87 10.46 -10.89
C LYS A 235 -12.32 11.13 -12.15
N GLU A 236 -12.81 12.33 -12.48
CA GLU A 236 -12.29 13.12 -13.61
C GLU A 236 -10.80 13.43 -13.41
N LEU A 237 -10.40 13.81 -12.18
CA LEU A 237 -8.99 14.03 -11.82
C LEU A 237 -8.16 12.76 -11.96
N MET A 238 -8.66 11.61 -11.46
CA MET A 238 -7.96 10.34 -11.59
C MET A 238 -7.71 9.95 -13.04
N GLN A 239 -8.69 10.18 -13.95
CA GLN A 239 -8.51 9.91 -15.37
C GLN A 239 -7.46 10.84 -15.98
N VAL A 240 -7.50 12.15 -15.68
CA VAL A 240 -6.47 13.10 -16.14
C VAL A 240 -5.08 12.69 -15.70
N ILE A 241 -4.95 12.24 -14.44
CA ILE A 241 -3.67 11.74 -13.91
C ILE A 241 -3.26 10.47 -14.67
N ALA A 242 -4.13 9.47 -14.78
CA ALA A 242 -3.82 8.19 -15.42
C ALA A 242 -3.34 8.33 -16.88
N ASP A 243 -3.86 9.29 -17.61
CA ASP A 243 -3.50 9.55 -19.01
C ASP A 243 -2.25 10.45 -19.16
N SER A 244 -1.78 11.08 -18.07
CA SER A 244 -0.72 12.11 -18.12
C SER A 244 0.58 11.72 -17.41
N VAL A 245 0.56 10.75 -16.47
CA VAL A 245 1.70 10.41 -15.61
C VAL A 245 2.90 9.81 -16.34
N PRO A 246 4.14 10.05 -15.83
CA PRO A 246 4.46 11.02 -14.80
C PRO A 246 4.47 12.44 -15.35
N PHE A 247 3.97 13.40 -14.58
CA PHE A 247 3.92 14.81 -15.02
C PHE A 247 4.14 15.77 -13.85
N LYS A 248 4.68 16.96 -14.18
CA LYS A 248 4.71 18.08 -13.25
C LYS A 248 3.32 18.72 -13.19
N PRO A 249 2.63 18.71 -12.04
CA PRO A 249 1.25 19.16 -11.99
C PRO A 249 1.12 20.67 -12.21
N ASN A 250 0.37 21.06 -13.25
CA ASN A 250 -0.08 22.45 -13.44
C ASN A 250 -1.49 22.57 -12.83
N MET A 251 -1.56 23.01 -11.58
CA MET A 251 -2.82 23.11 -10.83
C MET A 251 -3.87 23.98 -11.54
N SER A 252 -3.45 25.06 -12.24
CA SER A 252 -4.39 25.93 -12.97
C SER A 252 -5.02 25.23 -14.17
N THR A 253 -4.21 24.50 -14.96
CA THR A 253 -4.70 23.72 -16.10
C THR A 253 -5.62 22.61 -15.64
N ILE A 254 -5.25 21.85 -14.62
CA ILE A 254 -6.07 20.77 -14.06
C ILE A 254 -7.40 21.31 -13.55
N ALA A 255 -7.38 22.39 -12.75
CA ALA A 255 -8.57 23.04 -12.21
C ALA A 255 -9.56 23.45 -13.32
N THR A 256 -9.04 24.02 -14.40
CA THR A 256 -9.85 24.42 -15.56
C THR A 256 -10.45 23.20 -16.28
N THR A 257 -9.64 22.16 -16.48
CA THR A 257 -10.06 20.93 -17.18
C THR A 257 -11.21 20.22 -16.47
N ILE A 258 -11.08 20.01 -15.15
CA ILE A 258 -12.11 19.30 -14.38
C ILE A 258 -13.14 20.24 -13.74
N LYS A 259 -13.05 21.56 -13.97
CA LYS A 259 -13.96 22.59 -13.47
C LYS A 259 -14.14 22.56 -11.95
N VAL A 260 -13.04 22.74 -11.22
CA VAL A 260 -13.00 22.87 -9.76
C VAL A 260 -12.21 24.12 -9.36
N ASP A 261 -12.38 24.56 -8.12
CA ASP A 261 -11.53 25.60 -7.56
C ASP A 261 -10.09 25.06 -7.43
N ARG A 262 -9.11 25.81 -7.90
CA ARG A 262 -7.68 25.46 -7.83
C ARG A 262 -7.23 25.19 -6.38
N ASN A 263 -7.81 25.88 -5.41
CA ASN A 263 -7.45 25.75 -4.00
C ASN A 263 -7.85 24.39 -3.40
N ASN A 264 -8.78 23.67 -4.03
CA ASN A 264 -9.20 22.34 -3.57
C ASN A 264 -8.27 21.21 -4.10
N LEU A 265 -7.48 21.47 -5.15
CA LEU A 265 -6.65 20.44 -5.76
C LEU A 265 -5.58 19.87 -4.83
N PRO A 266 -4.85 20.64 -4.01
CA PRO A 266 -3.88 20.08 -3.08
C PRO A 266 -4.51 19.03 -2.15
N ASP A 267 -5.70 19.31 -1.60
CA ASP A 267 -6.41 18.37 -0.74
C ASP A 267 -6.83 17.10 -1.51
N TYR A 268 -7.26 17.25 -2.77
CA TYR A 268 -7.62 16.08 -3.60
C TYR A 268 -6.40 15.20 -3.89
N PHE A 269 -5.25 15.79 -4.22
CA PHE A 269 -4.01 15.06 -4.43
C PHE A 269 -3.55 14.37 -3.14
N GLU A 270 -3.58 15.05 -2.00
CA GLU A 270 -3.22 14.46 -0.71
C GLU A 270 -4.13 13.29 -0.34
N LEU A 271 -5.44 13.43 -0.52
CA LEU A 271 -6.40 12.37 -0.23
C LEU A 271 -6.22 11.16 -1.15
N MET A 272 -5.97 11.38 -2.44
CA MET A 272 -5.71 10.30 -3.40
C MET A 272 -4.38 9.59 -3.11
N GLU A 273 -3.35 10.30 -2.69
CA GLU A 273 -2.06 9.72 -2.28
C GLU A 273 -2.21 8.86 -1.03
N ARG A 274 -2.86 9.38 0.01
CA ARG A 274 -3.15 8.62 1.23
C ARG A 274 -3.95 7.37 0.94
N ALA A 275 -4.89 7.45 0.02
CA ALA A 275 -5.72 6.31 -0.40
C ALA A 275 -4.95 5.27 -1.25
N GLY A 276 -3.69 5.53 -1.61
CA GLY A 276 -2.86 4.64 -2.43
C GLY A 276 -3.28 4.57 -3.90
N LEU A 277 -3.78 5.69 -4.44
CA LEU A 277 -4.11 5.80 -5.86
C LEU A 277 -3.01 6.49 -6.67
N ILE A 278 -2.33 7.46 -6.06
CA ILE A 278 -1.24 8.23 -6.66
C ILE A 278 -0.05 8.32 -5.70
N ALA A 279 1.07 8.80 -6.20
CA ALA A 279 2.25 9.13 -5.42
C ALA A 279 2.83 10.47 -5.90
N GLN A 280 3.20 11.33 -4.96
CA GLN A 280 3.79 12.63 -5.22
C GLN A 280 5.30 12.60 -4.92
N LEU A 281 6.11 12.91 -5.92
CA LEU A 281 7.56 13.06 -5.78
C LEU A 281 7.89 14.52 -5.46
N HIS A 282 8.54 14.74 -4.34
CA HIS A 282 8.87 16.08 -3.84
C HIS A 282 10.34 16.42 -4.06
N GLU A 283 10.64 17.73 -4.12
CA GLU A 283 12.01 18.23 -3.99
C GLU A 283 12.55 17.92 -2.59
N SER A 284 13.87 17.71 -2.50
CA SER A 284 14.55 17.59 -1.20
C SER A 284 14.66 18.95 -0.52
N THR A 285 14.16 19.08 0.70
CA THR A 285 14.19 20.31 1.52
C THR A 285 15.01 20.14 2.80
N GLY A 286 16.19 19.51 2.70
CA GLY A 286 17.09 19.40 3.85
C GLY A 286 16.60 18.47 4.96
N GLY A 287 15.79 17.45 4.64
CA GLY A 287 15.48 16.35 5.54
C GLY A 287 14.05 16.26 6.06
N VAL A 288 13.16 17.19 5.72
CA VAL A 288 11.74 17.08 6.10
C VAL A 288 10.93 16.59 4.90
N ARG A 289 10.53 15.33 4.94
CA ARG A 289 9.69 14.70 3.92
C ARG A 289 8.35 15.44 3.82
N GLY A 290 7.96 15.85 2.59
CA GLY A 290 6.66 16.46 2.31
C GLY A 290 6.59 17.99 2.42
N LEU A 291 7.67 18.71 2.82
CA LEU A 291 7.72 20.17 2.76
C LEU A 291 8.23 20.73 1.43
N GLY A 292 8.83 19.88 0.58
CA GLY A 292 9.27 20.26 -0.75
C GLY A 292 8.10 20.41 -1.72
N LYS A 293 8.32 21.21 -2.74
CA LYS A 293 7.38 21.35 -3.85
C LYS A 293 7.20 20.00 -4.55
N VAL A 294 5.97 19.71 -4.97
CA VAL A 294 5.67 18.53 -5.81
C VAL A 294 6.25 18.75 -7.20
N GLU A 295 7.20 17.91 -7.58
CA GLU A 295 7.85 17.98 -8.88
C GLU A 295 7.22 17.03 -9.90
N LYS A 296 6.89 15.82 -9.48
CA LYS A 296 6.20 14.84 -10.35
C LYS A 296 5.07 14.14 -9.59
N VAL A 297 4.03 13.77 -10.32
CA VAL A 297 2.94 12.91 -9.85
C VAL A 297 2.97 11.62 -10.65
N TYR A 298 2.83 10.50 -9.95
CA TYR A 298 2.75 9.14 -10.49
C TYR A 298 1.43 8.50 -10.08
N LEU A 299 1.01 7.46 -10.79
CA LEU A 299 0.09 6.49 -10.19
C LEU A 299 0.82 5.74 -9.07
N ASP A 300 0.07 5.25 -8.08
CA ASP A 300 0.66 4.55 -6.93
C ASP A 300 1.52 3.36 -7.34
N ASN A 301 1.04 2.59 -8.32
CA ASN A 301 1.73 1.42 -8.85
C ASN A 301 1.41 1.21 -10.35
N THR A 302 2.21 0.39 -10.99
CA THR A 302 2.12 0.14 -12.43
C THR A 302 0.80 -0.52 -12.86
N ASN A 303 0.21 -1.37 -12.00
CA ASN A 303 -1.03 -2.06 -12.31
C ASN A 303 -2.21 -1.09 -12.50
N LEU A 304 -2.21 0.04 -11.78
CA LEU A 304 -3.19 1.11 -11.96
C LEU A 304 -3.07 1.73 -13.37
N SER A 305 -1.86 1.89 -13.90
CA SER A 305 -1.67 2.39 -15.27
C SER A 305 -2.32 1.45 -16.29
N PHE A 306 -2.08 0.14 -16.18
CA PHE A 306 -2.70 -0.84 -17.07
C PHE A 306 -4.22 -0.95 -16.93
N ALA A 307 -4.76 -0.66 -15.73
CA ALA A 307 -6.20 -0.70 -15.49
C ALA A 307 -6.93 0.55 -15.98
N LEU A 308 -6.35 1.74 -15.80
CA LEU A 308 -7.03 3.02 -15.93
C LEU A 308 -6.71 3.79 -17.21
N SER A 309 -5.50 3.60 -17.77
CA SER A 309 -5.13 4.36 -18.99
C SER A 309 -5.99 3.96 -20.18
N SER A 310 -6.35 4.95 -20.98
CA SER A 310 -7.13 4.79 -22.22
C SER A 310 -6.32 4.14 -23.35
N SER A 311 -5.00 4.17 -23.28
CA SER A 311 -4.05 3.54 -24.21
C SER A 311 -3.04 2.65 -23.47
N MET A 312 -2.18 1.95 -24.22
CA MET A 312 -1.06 1.22 -23.61
C MET A 312 -0.16 2.20 -22.87
N PRO A 313 0.14 1.93 -21.57
CA PRO A 313 1.02 2.80 -20.81
C PRO A 313 2.41 2.90 -21.42
N ASP A 314 3.00 4.09 -21.34
CA ASP A 314 4.39 4.31 -21.78
C ASP A 314 5.36 3.51 -20.91
N ILE A 315 6.29 2.80 -21.53
CA ILE A 315 7.25 1.93 -20.85
C ILE A 315 8.20 2.73 -19.95
N GLY A 316 8.61 3.94 -20.36
CA GLY A 316 9.44 4.80 -19.53
C GLY A 316 8.74 5.14 -18.23
N ASN A 317 7.47 5.52 -18.33
CA ASN A 317 6.61 5.85 -17.18
C ASN A 317 6.43 4.65 -16.24
N GLN A 318 6.30 3.43 -16.79
CA GLN A 318 6.19 2.22 -15.97
C GLN A 318 7.46 1.97 -15.14
N ARG A 319 8.64 2.21 -15.72
CA ARG A 319 9.94 2.02 -15.04
C ARG A 319 10.08 2.97 -13.86
N GLU A 320 9.83 4.27 -14.06
CA GLU A 320 9.87 5.26 -12.99
C GLU A 320 8.82 4.97 -11.91
N THR A 321 7.59 4.65 -12.30
CA THR A 321 6.50 4.29 -11.36
C THR A 321 6.87 3.09 -10.51
N PHE A 322 7.42 2.03 -11.10
CA PHE A 322 7.88 0.84 -10.39
C PHE A 322 8.98 1.18 -9.38
N PHE A 323 10.04 1.85 -9.83
CA PHE A 323 11.15 2.23 -8.96
C PHE A 323 10.64 3.04 -7.75
N PHE A 324 9.87 4.08 -8.00
CA PHE A 324 9.33 4.95 -6.96
C PHE A 324 8.41 4.18 -6.00
N ASN A 325 7.49 3.36 -6.53
CA ASN A 325 6.59 2.54 -5.72
C ASN A 325 7.35 1.61 -4.77
N GLN A 326 8.35 0.87 -5.28
CA GLN A 326 9.09 -0.09 -4.47
C GLN A 326 10.00 0.58 -3.44
N MET A 327 10.72 1.62 -3.83
CA MET A 327 11.72 2.23 -2.95
C MET A 327 11.13 3.09 -1.84
N ARG A 328 10.02 3.79 -2.08
CA ARG A 328 9.39 4.64 -1.06
C ARG A 328 8.80 3.90 0.14
N VAL A 329 8.73 2.57 0.10
CA VAL A 329 8.26 1.76 1.22
C VAL A 329 9.22 1.87 2.41
N ASN A 330 10.52 1.76 2.15
CA ASN A 330 11.56 1.76 3.17
C ASN A 330 12.47 3.00 3.16
N HIS A 331 12.39 3.83 2.09
CA HIS A 331 13.30 4.95 1.89
C HIS A 331 12.54 6.27 1.62
N ALA A 332 13.14 7.39 2.01
CA ALA A 332 12.73 8.70 1.57
C ALA A 332 13.26 8.96 0.16
N VAL A 333 12.36 8.95 -0.83
CA VAL A 333 12.71 9.16 -2.24
C VAL A 333 12.35 10.58 -2.63
N PHE A 334 13.28 11.29 -3.25
CA PHE A 334 13.15 12.68 -3.68
C PHE A 334 13.41 12.82 -5.19
N ASN A 335 12.95 13.93 -5.76
CA ASN A 335 13.34 14.32 -7.10
C ASN A 335 14.83 14.71 -7.12
N SER A 336 15.58 14.17 -8.06
CA SER A 336 16.98 14.55 -8.24
C SER A 336 17.07 15.84 -9.07
N PRO A 337 17.95 16.79 -8.75
CA PRO A 337 18.17 17.97 -9.57
C PRO A 337 18.86 17.69 -10.91
N ILE A 338 19.50 16.54 -11.05
CA ILE A 338 20.30 16.16 -12.23
C ILE A 338 19.82 14.87 -12.93
N SER A 339 18.87 14.16 -12.32
CA SER A 339 18.39 12.86 -12.83
C SER A 339 16.94 12.61 -12.38
N ASP A 340 16.48 11.35 -12.34
CA ASP A 340 15.10 11.03 -12.00
C ASP A 340 14.86 11.05 -10.49
N PHE A 341 15.66 10.29 -9.71
CA PHE A 341 15.42 10.11 -8.28
C PHE A 341 16.70 10.27 -7.44
N MET A 342 16.49 10.63 -6.16
CA MET A 342 17.52 10.66 -5.14
C MET A 342 17.03 9.94 -3.88
N ILE A 343 17.88 9.08 -3.33
CA ILE A 343 17.70 8.40 -2.05
C ILE A 343 18.98 8.60 -1.26
N GLU A 344 18.88 9.26 -0.11
CA GLU A 344 20.07 9.70 0.65
C GLU A 344 20.97 10.57 -0.23
N ASP A 345 22.23 10.19 -0.46
CA ASP A 345 23.20 10.85 -1.35
C ASP A 345 23.36 10.13 -2.71
N LYS A 346 22.59 9.07 -2.96
CA LYS A 346 22.60 8.29 -4.18
C LYS A 346 21.60 8.83 -5.21
N THR A 347 22.08 9.01 -6.44
CA THR A 347 21.29 9.50 -7.58
C THR A 347 21.00 8.37 -8.55
N PHE A 348 19.75 8.24 -8.99
CA PHE A 348 19.28 7.16 -9.86
C PHE A 348 18.68 7.71 -11.15
N GLU A 349 19.20 7.24 -12.28
CA GLU A 349 18.70 7.50 -13.62
C GLU A 349 18.04 6.24 -14.18
N ILE A 350 16.72 6.32 -14.44
CA ILE A 350 15.92 5.17 -14.83
C ILE A 350 15.80 5.11 -16.37
N GLY A 351 15.95 3.93 -16.94
CA GLY A 351 15.78 3.80 -18.39
C GLY A 351 15.76 2.38 -18.92
N GLY A 352 15.66 2.29 -20.23
CA GLY A 352 15.74 1.01 -20.95
C GLY A 352 17.18 0.54 -21.16
N LYS A 353 17.33 -0.65 -21.76
CA LYS A 353 18.62 -1.32 -22.01
C LYS A 353 19.71 -0.42 -22.60
N LYS A 354 19.34 0.55 -23.45
CA LYS A 354 20.29 1.45 -24.15
C LYS A 354 20.60 2.75 -23.39
N LYS A 355 20.06 2.96 -22.18
CA LYS A 355 20.28 4.19 -21.42
C LYS A 355 21.77 4.40 -21.11
N GLY A 356 22.26 5.61 -21.35
CA GLY A 356 23.68 5.98 -21.18
C GLY A 356 23.95 6.71 -19.87
N GLN A 357 25.24 6.96 -19.56
CA GLN A 357 25.72 7.53 -18.28
C GLN A 357 25.74 9.06 -18.23
N LYS A 358 25.39 9.74 -19.30
CA LYS A 358 25.63 11.19 -19.47
C LYS A 358 24.98 12.04 -18.36
N GLN A 359 23.77 11.69 -17.91
CA GLN A 359 23.01 12.49 -16.95
C GLN A 359 23.55 12.36 -15.52
N ILE A 360 24.15 11.23 -15.15
CA ILE A 360 24.68 10.99 -13.81
C ILE A 360 26.18 11.26 -13.68
N SER A 361 26.83 11.77 -14.73
CA SER A 361 28.30 12.01 -14.75
C SER A 361 28.75 13.03 -13.68
N GLU A 362 27.86 13.91 -13.25
CA GLU A 362 28.11 14.93 -12.22
C GLU A 362 27.68 14.47 -10.82
N ALA A 363 27.03 13.30 -10.70
CA ALA A 363 26.61 12.76 -9.42
C ALA A 363 27.78 12.21 -8.63
N LYS A 364 27.83 12.45 -7.31
CA LYS A 364 28.85 11.88 -6.43
C LYS A 364 28.71 10.35 -6.38
N GLU A 365 27.49 9.86 -6.23
CA GLU A 365 27.11 8.45 -6.29
C GLU A 365 25.96 8.29 -7.29
N GLY A 366 26.28 8.00 -8.54
CA GLY A 366 25.32 7.92 -9.64
C GLY A 366 25.13 6.49 -10.14
N TYR A 367 23.88 6.05 -10.22
CA TYR A 367 23.49 4.72 -10.67
C TYR A 367 22.56 4.80 -11.88
N ILE A 368 22.77 3.89 -12.85
CA ILE A 368 21.90 3.71 -14.01
C ILE A 368 21.05 2.47 -13.78
N VAL A 369 19.76 2.67 -13.65
CA VAL A 369 18.80 1.59 -13.47
C VAL A 369 18.23 1.20 -14.81
N LYS A 370 18.55 0.00 -15.28
CA LYS A 370 18.15 -0.49 -16.60
C LYS A 370 17.10 -1.57 -16.52
N ASP A 371 16.08 -1.39 -17.33
CA ASP A 371 15.13 -2.45 -17.67
C ASP A 371 15.68 -3.35 -18.77
N ASP A 372 15.08 -4.53 -18.96
CA ASP A 372 15.47 -5.54 -19.96
C ASP A 372 16.92 -6.04 -19.83
N ILE A 373 17.48 -6.05 -18.63
CA ILE A 373 18.73 -6.71 -18.27
C ILE A 373 18.52 -7.61 -17.04
N GLU A 374 19.11 -8.79 -17.08
CA GLU A 374 19.06 -9.75 -15.97
C GLU A 374 20.12 -9.47 -14.91
N THR A 375 21.30 -9.04 -15.33
CA THR A 375 22.46 -8.79 -14.47
C THR A 375 23.00 -7.39 -14.68
N GLY A 376 23.47 -6.79 -13.60
CA GLY A 376 24.15 -5.50 -13.61
C GLY A 376 25.67 -5.64 -13.45
N MET A 377 26.38 -4.52 -13.62
CA MET A 377 27.83 -4.43 -13.39
C MET A 377 28.21 -2.99 -13.04
N GLY A 378 29.03 -2.83 -12.01
CA GLY A 378 29.45 -1.53 -11.53
C GLY A 378 28.23 -0.71 -11.07
N ASN A 379 28.06 0.49 -11.62
CA ASN A 379 26.93 1.37 -11.31
C ASN A 379 25.67 1.15 -12.21
N VAL A 380 25.65 0.08 -13.00
CA VAL A 380 24.48 -0.33 -13.78
C VAL A 380 23.74 -1.41 -13.02
N ILE A 381 22.47 -1.14 -12.67
CA ILE A 381 21.64 -2.01 -11.82
C ILE A 381 20.41 -2.44 -12.61
N PRO A 382 19.99 -3.72 -12.56
CA PRO A 382 18.74 -4.17 -13.14
C PRO A 382 17.53 -3.54 -12.41
N LEU A 383 16.56 -3.05 -13.16
CA LEU A 383 15.36 -2.43 -12.57
C LEU A 383 14.61 -3.39 -11.63
N TRP A 384 14.47 -4.66 -12.02
CA TRP A 384 13.78 -5.67 -11.22
C TRP A 384 14.35 -5.85 -9.81
N ALA A 385 15.68 -5.62 -9.63
CA ALA A 385 16.35 -5.81 -8.35
C ALA A 385 15.80 -4.89 -7.25
N PHE A 386 15.29 -3.71 -7.60
CA PHE A 386 14.65 -2.79 -6.66
C PHE A 386 13.33 -3.33 -6.10
N GLY A 387 12.73 -4.33 -6.74
CA GLY A 387 11.57 -5.05 -6.22
C GLY A 387 11.89 -6.07 -5.13
N MET A 388 13.17 -6.18 -4.70
CA MET A 388 13.61 -7.03 -3.58
C MET A 388 13.70 -6.25 -2.25
N ASN A 389 13.33 -4.96 -2.24
CA ASN A 389 13.49 -4.03 -1.12
C ASN A 389 12.58 -4.33 0.10
N TYR A 390 11.45 -5.06 -0.07
CA TYR A 390 10.56 -5.43 1.04
C TYR A 390 9.80 -6.73 0.78
#